data_4ff804a9e4ddd90fbfcff329590dbe47
#
_entry.id   4ff804a9e4ddd90fbfcff329590dbe47
#
_cell.length_a   1.000
_cell.length_b   1.000
_cell.length_c   1.000
_cell.angle_alpha   90.00
_cell.angle_beta   90.00
_cell.angle_gamma   90.00
#
_symmetry.space_group_name_H-M   'P 1'
#
loop_
_entity.id
_entity.type
_entity.pdbx_description
1 polymer ?
#
loop_
_entity_poly.entity_id
_entity_poly.type
_entity_poly.pdbx_seq_one_letter_code
_entity_poly.pdbx_strand_id
1 'polypeptide(L)'
;MTDEDVVVAGGGLAGLVAARHLAEDGFDVTLFEREPTVGGRVRSTHADGFTFDRGFQVLFTAYPAARRELDYADLDLRAFSPGAVICRGDRRATLGDPLRDPGALVPSVLNREVTTTDKLRTLALKRDLASKSVDDIWTDEDATIEQYLAARGFSERYVDRFVRPFYGGITLDRSLSTSKRVFEFTFKMLAEGKTVVPAGGMGAITAQLAERARDAGVRIETETPVEAVDQAATTVQIPGETIDAEAVVVAADPQSARDLTGVGSIPTEGLGCVTQHLAVQAGHPLADSDRIHLNAGGEVPNTVAPMSGVAPEYAPDDRELVVATTLGAPDRSSTELATAARDAIGSWYPEASLAEMEVLHTHRVPFSQFAQPPGVHETLPDVRDPSGAVYLAGDYTHDSSINGAMESGLTAARAVGEDRH
;
A
#
# COMPACT_ATOMS: atom_id res chain seq x y z
N MET A 1 21.50 33.11 1.46
CA MET A 1 20.21 32.60 1.00
C MET A 1 20.52 31.90 -0.29
N THR A 2 20.33 30.60 -0.34
CA THR A 2 20.38 29.81 -1.58
C THR A 2 19.03 30.00 -2.24
N ASP A 3 19.05 30.39 -3.49
CA ASP A 3 17.85 30.57 -4.32
C ASP A 3 17.65 29.23 -5.04
N GLU A 4 16.57 28.53 -4.72
CA GLU A 4 16.22 27.24 -5.32
C GLU A 4 14.98 27.44 -6.18
N ASP A 5 14.94 26.86 -7.38
CA ASP A 5 13.74 26.99 -8.22
C ASP A 5 12.55 26.30 -7.54
N VAL A 6 12.75 25.05 -7.12
CA VAL A 6 11.68 24.28 -6.46
C VAL A 6 12.19 23.50 -5.24
N VAL A 7 11.49 23.66 -4.14
CA VAL A 7 11.70 22.84 -2.93
C VAL A 7 10.60 21.78 -2.81
N VAL A 8 11.00 20.54 -2.59
CA VAL A 8 10.08 19.42 -2.30
C VAL A 8 10.23 18.98 -0.84
N ALA A 9 9.18 19.09 -0.06
CA ALA A 9 9.15 18.71 1.36
C ALA A 9 8.59 17.31 1.55
N GLY A 10 9.47 16.31 1.70
CA GLY A 10 9.15 14.90 1.92
C GLY A 10 9.60 13.97 0.80
N GLY A 11 10.37 12.94 1.18
CA GLY A 11 10.97 11.94 0.29
C GLY A 11 10.15 10.64 0.17
N GLY A 12 8.81 10.71 0.26
CA GLY A 12 7.91 9.60 -0.05
C GLY A 12 7.72 9.40 -1.55
N LEU A 13 6.86 8.44 -1.95
CA LEU A 13 6.56 8.16 -3.37
C LEU A 13 6.15 9.41 -4.15
N ALA A 14 5.24 10.21 -3.59
CA ALA A 14 4.73 11.41 -4.24
C ALA A 14 5.84 12.47 -4.44
N GLY A 15 6.65 12.73 -3.39
CA GLY A 15 7.72 13.71 -3.46
C GLY A 15 8.84 13.31 -4.43
N LEU A 16 9.23 12.03 -4.44
CA LEU A 16 10.25 11.53 -5.37
C LEU A 16 9.80 11.61 -6.83
N VAL A 17 8.52 11.29 -7.10
CA VAL A 17 7.94 11.42 -8.44
C VAL A 17 7.85 12.90 -8.84
N ALA A 18 7.35 13.78 -7.96
CA ALA A 18 7.26 15.21 -8.23
C ALA A 18 8.63 15.82 -8.52
N ALA A 19 9.61 15.55 -7.65
CA ALA A 19 10.97 16.09 -7.78
C ALA A 19 11.62 15.67 -9.10
N ARG A 20 11.51 14.38 -9.48
CA ARG A 20 12.06 13.89 -10.74
C ARG A 20 11.46 14.60 -11.94
N HIS A 21 10.13 14.70 -12.04
CA HIS A 21 9.47 15.32 -13.18
C HIS A 21 9.79 16.81 -13.29
N LEU A 22 9.85 17.52 -12.16
CA LEU A 22 10.25 18.92 -12.13
C LEU A 22 11.68 19.12 -12.63
N ALA A 23 12.62 18.27 -12.22
CA ALA A 23 14.00 18.33 -12.72
C ALA A 23 14.09 17.97 -14.21
N GLU A 24 13.31 16.99 -14.70
CA GLU A 24 13.20 16.65 -16.12
C GLU A 24 12.62 17.83 -16.94
N ASP A 25 11.75 18.66 -16.35
CA ASP A 25 11.20 19.88 -16.95
C ASP A 25 12.16 21.10 -16.85
N GLY A 26 13.33 20.92 -16.22
CA GLY A 26 14.44 21.89 -16.22
C GLY A 26 14.52 22.78 -14.99
N PHE A 27 13.75 22.53 -13.93
CA PHE A 27 13.88 23.24 -12.65
C PHE A 27 15.08 22.72 -11.84
N ASP A 28 15.75 23.62 -11.09
CA ASP A 28 16.69 23.22 -10.04
C ASP A 28 15.89 22.80 -8.80
N VAL A 29 15.97 21.50 -8.42
CA VAL A 29 15.10 20.91 -7.41
C VAL A 29 15.91 20.39 -6.23
N THR A 30 15.54 20.85 -5.02
CA THR A 30 16.02 20.27 -3.77
C THR A 30 14.87 19.61 -3.00
N LEU A 31 15.07 18.33 -2.68
CA LEU A 31 14.14 17.54 -1.88
C LEU A 31 14.69 17.34 -0.47
N PHE A 32 13.91 17.74 0.53
CA PHE A 32 14.21 17.55 1.96
C PHE A 32 13.42 16.40 2.55
N GLU A 33 14.11 15.47 3.23
CA GLU A 33 13.52 14.36 3.97
C GLU A 33 13.99 14.39 5.43
N ARG A 34 13.06 14.30 6.37
CA ARG A 34 13.38 14.34 7.82
C ARG A 34 14.08 13.09 8.34
N GLU A 35 13.82 11.94 7.71
CA GLU A 35 14.39 10.65 8.08
C GLU A 35 15.77 10.45 7.44
N PRO A 36 16.60 9.53 7.96
CA PRO A 36 17.90 9.23 7.35
C PRO A 36 17.81 8.55 5.97
N THR A 37 16.62 8.07 5.60
CA THR A 37 16.36 7.43 4.29
C THR A 37 15.03 7.89 3.73
N VAL A 38 14.95 8.04 2.41
CA VAL A 38 13.69 8.28 1.71
C VAL A 38 12.75 7.09 1.79
N GLY A 39 11.49 7.27 1.39
CA GLY A 39 10.53 6.20 1.21
C GLY A 39 9.22 6.37 1.99
N GLY A 40 9.19 7.23 3.00
CA GLY A 40 7.97 7.49 3.77
C GLY A 40 7.36 6.21 4.37
N ARG A 41 6.17 5.84 3.90
CA ARG A 41 5.47 4.61 4.32
C ARG A 41 5.96 3.35 3.60
N VAL A 42 6.64 3.47 2.46
CA VAL A 42 7.15 2.34 1.65
C VAL A 42 8.64 2.20 1.89
N ARG A 43 8.99 1.46 2.94
CA ARG A 43 10.38 1.20 3.35
C ARG A 43 10.57 -0.24 3.80
N SER A 44 11.80 -0.72 3.68
CA SER A 44 12.24 -2.03 4.20
C SER A 44 13.44 -1.84 5.12
N THR A 45 13.59 -2.76 6.06
CA THR A 45 14.78 -2.88 6.92
C THR A 45 15.36 -4.27 6.74
N HIS A 46 16.69 -4.37 6.70
CA HIS A 46 17.38 -5.64 6.56
C HIS A 46 18.18 -5.92 7.83
N ALA A 47 17.97 -7.10 8.42
CA ALA A 47 18.73 -7.56 9.57
C ALA A 47 18.81 -9.10 9.59
N ASP A 48 19.96 -9.63 9.96
CA ASP A 48 20.21 -11.07 10.13
C ASP A 48 19.77 -11.95 8.93
N GLY A 49 19.91 -11.41 7.70
CA GLY A 49 19.51 -12.08 6.47
C GLY A 49 18.00 -12.00 6.15
N PHE A 50 17.23 -11.31 6.98
CA PHE A 50 15.80 -11.09 6.73
C PHE A 50 15.53 -9.70 6.16
N THR A 51 14.45 -9.61 5.38
CA THR A 51 13.88 -8.35 4.89
C THR A 51 12.54 -8.08 5.58
N PHE A 52 12.43 -6.93 6.24
CA PHE A 52 11.24 -6.48 6.98
C PHE A 52 10.64 -5.25 6.31
N ASP A 53 9.55 -5.41 5.60
CA ASP A 53 8.78 -4.29 5.06
C ASP A 53 8.01 -3.58 6.19
N ARG A 54 7.89 -2.27 6.11
CA ARG A 54 7.14 -1.47 7.08
C ARG A 54 5.63 -1.63 6.87
N GLY A 55 5.04 -2.66 7.45
CA GLY A 55 3.69 -3.11 7.17
C GLY A 55 3.68 -4.22 6.12
N PHE A 56 2.52 -4.83 5.89
CA PHE A 56 2.34 -5.75 4.77
C PHE A 56 1.81 -4.96 3.56
N GLN A 57 2.65 -4.82 2.57
CA GLN A 57 2.37 -4.07 1.34
C GLN A 57 2.65 -4.95 0.12
N VAL A 58 1.98 -4.65 -0.97
CA VAL A 58 2.18 -5.28 -2.28
C VAL A 58 2.05 -4.24 -3.38
N LEU A 59 2.70 -4.49 -4.51
CA LEU A 59 2.54 -3.72 -5.74
C LEU A 59 1.63 -4.48 -6.70
N PHE A 60 0.64 -3.79 -7.28
CA PHE A 60 -0.12 -4.33 -8.41
C PHE A 60 0.52 -3.87 -9.72
N THR A 61 0.99 -4.84 -10.54
CA THR A 61 1.69 -4.48 -11.79
C THR A 61 0.79 -3.80 -12.83
N ALA A 62 -0.52 -3.78 -12.61
CA ALA A 62 -1.49 -3.06 -13.44
C ALA A 62 -1.63 -1.58 -13.05
N TYR A 63 -1.10 -1.13 -11.93
CA TYR A 63 -1.15 0.27 -11.51
C TYR A 63 -0.60 1.19 -12.61
N PRO A 64 -1.42 2.12 -13.17
CA PRO A 64 -0.99 2.97 -14.28
C PRO A 64 0.23 3.83 -13.92
N ALA A 65 0.22 4.46 -12.74
CA ALA A 65 1.33 5.28 -12.27
C ALA A 65 2.60 4.44 -12.08
N ALA A 66 2.50 3.27 -11.45
CA ALA A 66 3.66 2.40 -11.23
C ALA A 66 4.30 1.93 -12.56
N ARG A 67 3.49 1.64 -13.59
CA ARG A 67 3.99 1.29 -14.93
C ARG A 67 4.76 2.42 -15.60
N ARG A 68 4.40 3.65 -15.32
CA ARG A 68 5.04 4.84 -15.85
C ARG A 68 6.32 5.17 -15.09
N GLU A 69 6.26 5.06 -13.76
CA GLU A 69 7.29 5.55 -12.86
C GLU A 69 8.39 4.52 -12.55
N LEU A 70 8.14 3.22 -12.71
CA LEU A 70 9.03 2.15 -12.27
C LEU A 70 9.54 1.29 -13.43
N ASP A 71 10.78 0.83 -13.31
CA ASP A 71 11.31 -0.26 -14.10
C ASP A 71 11.12 -1.59 -13.36
N TYR A 72 10.19 -2.40 -13.84
CA TYR A 72 9.87 -3.67 -13.21
C TYR A 72 10.98 -4.74 -13.39
N ALA A 73 11.84 -4.58 -14.41
CA ALA A 73 12.94 -5.52 -14.63
C ALA A 73 14.03 -5.33 -13.55
N ASP A 74 14.36 -4.08 -13.23
CA ASP A 74 15.36 -3.77 -12.21
C ASP A 74 14.88 -4.09 -10.79
N LEU A 75 13.56 -4.07 -10.55
CA LEU A 75 12.98 -4.40 -9.25
C LEU A 75 12.97 -5.91 -8.94
N ASP A 76 13.25 -6.76 -9.92
CA ASP A 76 13.27 -8.22 -9.78
C ASP A 76 12.03 -8.76 -9.03
N LEU A 77 10.86 -8.57 -9.63
CA LEU A 77 9.56 -8.77 -8.96
C LEU A 77 9.24 -10.24 -8.72
N ARG A 78 8.80 -10.56 -7.51
CA ARG A 78 8.26 -11.87 -7.10
C ARG A 78 6.75 -11.80 -7.00
N ALA A 79 6.06 -12.77 -7.56
CA ALA A 79 4.60 -12.73 -7.67
C ALA A 79 3.91 -13.70 -6.72
N PHE A 80 2.91 -13.22 -6.01
CA PHE A 80 1.93 -14.06 -5.36
C PHE A 80 1.12 -14.83 -6.43
N SER A 81 0.82 -16.09 -6.17
CA SER A 81 -0.16 -16.81 -6.96
C SER A 81 -1.57 -16.20 -6.81
N PRO A 82 -2.34 -16.12 -7.91
CA PRO A 82 -3.68 -15.52 -7.87
C PRO A 82 -4.63 -16.20 -6.90
N GLY A 83 -5.32 -15.40 -6.09
CA GLY A 83 -6.28 -15.88 -5.10
C GLY A 83 -5.74 -15.89 -3.68
N ALA A 84 -6.35 -16.70 -2.82
CA ALA A 84 -6.01 -16.78 -1.40
C ALA A 84 -6.35 -18.16 -0.81
N VAL A 85 -5.80 -18.47 0.35
CA VAL A 85 -6.19 -19.61 1.18
C VAL A 85 -7.14 -19.12 2.27
N ILE A 86 -8.39 -19.58 2.25
CA ILE A 86 -9.39 -19.27 3.27
C ILE A 86 -9.21 -20.24 4.44
N CYS A 87 -8.84 -19.73 5.60
CA CYS A 87 -8.54 -20.51 6.81
C CYS A 87 -9.64 -20.36 7.86
N ARG A 88 -10.15 -21.48 8.38
CA ARG A 88 -11.17 -21.50 9.43
C ARG A 88 -11.10 -22.77 10.28
N GLY A 89 -10.57 -22.65 11.50
CA GLY A 89 -10.20 -23.81 12.30
C GLY A 89 -9.21 -24.69 11.55
N ASP A 90 -9.41 -25.99 11.52
CA ASP A 90 -8.59 -26.97 10.81
C ASP A 90 -8.83 -27.04 9.28
N ARG A 91 -9.68 -26.16 8.75
CA ARG A 91 -10.06 -26.13 7.34
C ARG A 91 -9.31 -25.05 6.59
N ARG A 92 -8.70 -25.45 5.49
CA ARG A 92 -8.06 -24.58 4.51
C ARG A 92 -8.69 -24.82 3.15
N ALA A 93 -9.11 -23.77 2.48
CA ALA A 93 -9.75 -23.87 1.17
C ALA A 93 -9.13 -22.86 0.22
N THR A 94 -8.47 -23.31 -0.83
CA THR A 94 -7.90 -22.44 -1.85
C THR A 94 -9.00 -21.87 -2.72
N LEU A 95 -9.01 -20.55 -2.87
CA LEU A 95 -9.80 -19.82 -3.85
C LEU A 95 -8.82 -19.18 -4.83
N GLY A 96 -8.73 -19.72 -6.04
CA GLY A 96 -7.87 -19.21 -7.11
C GLY A 96 -8.68 -18.78 -8.32
N ASP A 97 -8.05 -18.09 -9.27
CA ASP A 97 -8.60 -17.82 -10.62
C ASP A 97 -8.16 -18.92 -11.58
N PRO A 98 -9.04 -19.87 -11.95
CA PRO A 98 -8.65 -21.02 -12.79
C PRO A 98 -8.15 -20.63 -14.19
N LEU A 99 -8.48 -19.42 -14.66
CA LEU A 99 -8.01 -18.94 -15.97
C LEU A 99 -6.56 -18.43 -15.91
N ARG A 100 -6.12 -18.00 -14.73
CA ARG A 100 -4.77 -17.45 -14.48
C ARG A 100 -3.85 -18.45 -13.79
N ASP A 101 -4.43 -19.39 -13.05
CA ASP A 101 -3.74 -20.48 -12.38
C ASP A 101 -4.48 -21.80 -12.62
N PRO A 102 -4.13 -22.56 -13.66
CA PRO A 102 -4.73 -23.85 -13.94
C PRO A 102 -4.58 -24.87 -12.80
N GLY A 103 -3.53 -24.75 -11.97
CA GLY A 103 -3.32 -25.60 -10.79
C GLY A 103 -4.37 -25.40 -9.71
N ALA A 104 -4.99 -24.23 -9.63
CA ALA A 104 -6.07 -23.92 -8.70
C ALA A 104 -7.46 -24.39 -9.20
N LEU A 105 -7.58 -24.98 -10.38
CA LEU A 105 -8.89 -25.38 -10.95
C LEU A 105 -9.63 -26.34 -10.03
N VAL A 106 -9.00 -27.46 -9.68
CA VAL A 106 -9.64 -28.50 -8.86
C VAL A 106 -9.93 -28.02 -7.44
N PRO A 107 -8.95 -27.43 -6.70
CA PRO A 107 -9.20 -26.87 -5.39
C PRO A 107 -10.31 -25.80 -5.40
N SER A 108 -10.33 -24.92 -6.39
CA SER A 108 -11.34 -23.84 -6.48
C SER A 108 -12.73 -24.37 -6.82
N VAL A 109 -12.85 -25.37 -7.67
CA VAL A 109 -14.15 -26.00 -8.00
C VAL A 109 -14.73 -26.74 -6.81
N LEU A 110 -13.89 -27.44 -6.02
CA LEU A 110 -14.29 -28.20 -4.84
C LEU A 110 -14.46 -27.34 -3.58
N ASN A 111 -14.07 -26.06 -3.67
CA ASN A 111 -14.17 -25.13 -2.54
C ASN A 111 -15.64 -24.89 -2.17
N ARG A 112 -16.01 -25.33 -0.96
CA ARG A 112 -17.36 -25.17 -0.39
C ARG A 112 -17.54 -23.87 0.39
N GLU A 113 -16.47 -23.08 0.55
CA GLU A 113 -16.52 -21.79 1.27
C GLU A 113 -17.17 -20.70 0.39
N VAL A 114 -17.14 -20.87 -0.95
CA VAL A 114 -17.72 -19.95 -1.95
C VAL A 114 -18.74 -20.70 -2.81
N THR A 115 -19.93 -20.12 -2.99
CA THR A 115 -20.99 -20.76 -3.80
C THR A 115 -20.68 -20.66 -5.31
N THR A 116 -21.25 -21.56 -6.12
CA THR A 116 -21.13 -21.49 -7.59
C THR A 116 -21.72 -20.17 -8.11
N THR A 117 -22.80 -19.69 -7.50
CA THR A 117 -23.43 -18.41 -7.87
C THR A 117 -22.49 -17.24 -7.61
N ASP A 118 -21.75 -17.21 -6.50
CA ASP A 118 -20.77 -16.15 -6.22
C ASP A 118 -19.62 -16.18 -7.22
N LYS A 119 -19.17 -17.35 -7.65
CA LYS A 119 -18.14 -17.49 -8.69
C LYS A 119 -18.61 -16.90 -10.03
N LEU A 120 -19.87 -17.16 -10.41
CA LEU A 120 -20.46 -16.56 -11.62
C LEU A 120 -20.61 -15.04 -11.50
N ARG A 121 -21.01 -14.53 -10.33
CA ARG A 121 -21.08 -13.09 -10.05
C ARG A 121 -19.70 -12.44 -10.12
N THR A 122 -18.68 -13.07 -9.56
CA THR A 122 -17.29 -12.60 -9.65
C THR A 122 -16.82 -12.53 -11.11
N LEU A 123 -17.15 -13.52 -11.94
CA LEU A 123 -16.83 -13.49 -13.37
C LEU A 123 -17.58 -12.38 -14.11
N ALA A 124 -18.86 -12.16 -13.79
CA ALA A 124 -19.65 -11.06 -14.34
C ALA A 124 -19.06 -9.69 -13.94
N LEU A 125 -18.69 -9.53 -12.65
CA LEU A 125 -18.04 -8.34 -12.14
C LEU A 125 -16.68 -8.09 -12.86
N LYS A 126 -15.87 -9.11 -13.02
CA LYS A 126 -14.59 -9.03 -13.76
C LYS A 126 -14.80 -8.51 -15.18
N ARG A 127 -15.83 -9.04 -15.89
CA ARG A 127 -16.16 -8.59 -17.25
C ARG A 127 -16.65 -7.15 -17.28
N ASP A 128 -17.50 -6.75 -16.33
CA ASP A 128 -18.04 -5.41 -16.18
C ASP A 128 -16.91 -4.39 -15.98
N LEU A 129 -16.03 -4.64 -15.02
CA LEU A 129 -14.90 -3.77 -14.70
C LEU A 129 -13.82 -3.74 -15.78
N ALA A 130 -13.65 -4.81 -16.56
CA ALA A 130 -12.73 -4.80 -17.70
C ALA A 130 -13.13 -3.79 -18.78
N SER A 131 -14.44 -3.48 -18.90
CA SER A 131 -14.96 -2.51 -19.87
C SER A 131 -14.94 -1.07 -19.37
N LYS A 132 -14.76 -0.82 -18.07
CA LYS A 132 -14.68 0.52 -17.48
C LYS A 132 -13.26 1.07 -17.57
N SER A 133 -13.11 2.34 -17.89
CA SER A 133 -11.84 3.06 -17.68
C SER A 133 -11.61 3.30 -16.17
N VAL A 134 -10.40 3.68 -15.80
CA VAL A 134 -10.09 4.07 -14.41
C VAL A 134 -10.87 5.33 -14.03
N ASP A 135 -10.98 6.30 -14.94
CA ASP A 135 -11.71 7.54 -14.72
C ASP A 135 -13.22 7.28 -14.52
N ASP A 136 -13.81 6.34 -15.28
CA ASP A 136 -15.22 5.95 -15.07
C ASP A 136 -15.44 5.38 -13.67
N ILE A 137 -14.49 4.63 -13.12
CA ILE A 137 -14.60 4.09 -11.76
C ILE A 137 -14.65 5.22 -10.72
N TRP A 138 -13.77 6.22 -10.86
CA TRP A 138 -13.68 7.32 -9.89
C TRP A 138 -14.82 8.33 -10.00
N THR A 139 -15.53 8.39 -11.12
CA THR A 139 -16.66 9.31 -11.37
C THR A 139 -18.04 8.67 -11.22
N ASP A 140 -18.13 7.33 -11.08
CA ASP A 140 -19.40 6.61 -10.92
C ASP A 140 -20.08 6.94 -9.57
N GLU A 141 -21.39 6.65 -9.45
CA GLU A 141 -22.10 6.73 -8.16
C GLU A 141 -21.38 5.94 -7.09
N ASP A 142 -21.34 6.46 -5.86
CA ASP A 142 -20.61 5.85 -4.78
C ASP A 142 -21.53 5.16 -3.75
N ALA A 143 -21.00 4.15 -3.08
CA ALA A 143 -21.64 3.39 -2.03
C ALA A 143 -20.56 2.67 -1.20
N THR A 144 -20.91 2.07 -0.09
CA THR A 144 -19.96 1.18 0.61
C THR A 144 -19.74 -0.12 -0.17
N ILE A 145 -18.58 -0.75 0.04
CA ILE A 145 -18.29 -2.09 -0.54
C ILE A 145 -19.40 -3.07 -0.14
N GLU A 146 -19.85 -3.04 1.12
CA GLU A 146 -20.91 -3.94 1.62
C GLU A 146 -22.23 -3.76 0.85
N GLN A 147 -22.68 -2.51 0.70
CA GLN A 147 -23.91 -2.17 -0.05
C GLN A 147 -23.80 -2.59 -1.52
N TYR A 148 -22.67 -2.31 -2.14
CA TYR A 148 -22.39 -2.65 -3.53
C TYR A 148 -22.45 -4.17 -3.79
N LEU A 149 -21.82 -4.96 -2.95
CA LEU A 149 -21.84 -6.42 -3.08
C LEU A 149 -23.24 -7.00 -2.79
N ALA A 150 -23.95 -6.47 -1.81
CA ALA A 150 -25.33 -6.85 -1.53
C ALA A 150 -26.26 -6.55 -2.71
N ALA A 151 -26.16 -5.37 -3.32
CA ALA A 151 -26.93 -4.99 -4.51
C ALA A 151 -26.63 -5.89 -5.72
N ARG A 152 -25.39 -6.39 -5.84
CA ARG A 152 -25.00 -7.38 -6.87
C ARG A 152 -25.38 -8.82 -6.49
N GLY A 153 -25.96 -9.01 -5.31
CA GLY A 153 -26.53 -10.27 -4.82
C GLY A 153 -25.49 -11.28 -4.32
N PHE A 154 -24.25 -10.87 -4.03
CA PHE A 154 -23.27 -11.77 -3.42
C PHE A 154 -23.79 -12.33 -2.09
N SER A 155 -23.47 -13.60 -1.79
CA SER A 155 -23.91 -14.24 -0.56
C SER A 155 -23.14 -13.68 0.66
N GLU A 156 -23.80 -13.57 1.81
CA GLU A 156 -23.15 -13.22 3.09
C GLU A 156 -21.96 -14.12 3.37
N ARG A 157 -22.07 -15.43 3.04
CA ARG A 157 -20.96 -16.38 3.19
C ARG A 157 -19.72 -15.98 2.40
N TYR A 158 -19.87 -15.54 1.16
CA TYR A 158 -18.76 -15.06 0.32
C TYR A 158 -18.17 -13.77 0.89
N VAL A 159 -19.03 -12.84 1.29
CA VAL A 159 -18.61 -11.60 1.89
C VAL A 159 -17.82 -11.85 3.18
N ASP A 160 -18.35 -12.63 4.12
CA ASP A 160 -17.73 -12.84 5.42
C ASP A 160 -16.42 -13.66 5.34
N ARG A 161 -16.38 -14.67 4.46
CA ARG A 161 -15.26 -15.61 4.44
C ARG A 161 -14.11 -15.22 3.52
N PHE A 162 -14.40 -14.42 2.50
CA PHE A 162 -13.41 -13.97 1.54
C PHE A 162 -13.28 -12.45 1.50
N VAL A 163 -14.36 -11.71 1.25
CA VAL A 163 -14.26 -10.27 1.00
C VAL A 163 -13.79 -9.51 2.24
N ARG A 164 -14.39 -9.77 3.41
CA ARG A 164 -14.00 -9.08 4.66
C ARG A 164 -12.53 -9.28 5.03
N PRO A 165 -11.98 -10.50 5.07
CA PRO A 165 -10.55 -10.65 5.37
C PRO A 165 -9.63 -10.19 4.23
N PHE A 166 -10.02 -10.35 2.96
CA PHE A 166 -9.18 -9.99 1.82
C PHE A 166 -9.21 -8.48 1.54
N TYR A 167 -10.38 -7.94 1.19
CA TYR A 167 -10.50 -6.51 0.90
C TYR A 167 -10.43 -5.67 2.16
N GLY A 168 -10.97 -6.16 3.28
CA GLY A 168 -10.75 -5.53 4.58
C GLY A 168 -9.26 -5.47 4.97
N GLY A 169 -8.45 -6.42 4.52
CA GLY A 169 -6.98 -6.36 4.65
C GLY A 169 -6.35 -5.28 3.78
N ILE A 170 -6.84 -5.07 2.57
CA ILE A 170 -6.35 -4.04 1.64
C ILE A 170 -6.77 -2.63 2.10
N THR A 171 -8.01 -2.47 2.51
CA THR A 171 -8.58 -1.18 2.93
C THR A 171 -8.41 -0.89 4.43
N LEU A 172 -7.84 -1.84 5.19
CA LEU A 172 -7.72 -1.83 6.65
C LEU A 172 -9.06 -1.68 7.39
N ASP A 173 -10.16 -2.05 6.73
CA ASP A 173 -11.53 -1.94 7.24
C ASP A 173 -12.37 -3.20 6.93
N ARG A 174 -12.48 -4.09 7.92
CA ARG A 174 -13.32 -5.31 7.81
C ARG A 174 -14.82 -5.02 7.80
N SER A 175 -15.25 -3.83 8.19
CA SER A 175 -16.66 -3.46 8.11
C SER A 175 -17.14 -3.31 6.66
N LEU A 176 -16.18 -3.12 5.72
CA LEU A 176 -16.44 -2.84 4.31
C LEU A 176 -17.20 -1.52 4.10
N SER A 177 -16.98 -0.55 5.00
CA SER A 177 -17.55 0.80 4.91
C SER A 177 -16.81 1.68 3.89
N THR A 178 -15.67 1.21 3.39
CA THR A 178 -14.90 1.85 2.33
C THR A 178 -15.71 1.97 1.03
N SER A 179 -15.46 3.03 0.25
CA SER A 179 -16.06 3.31 -1.04
C SER A 179 -15.93 2.13 -2.01
N LYS A 180 -17.00 1.84 -2.75
CA LYS A 180 -16.98 0.84 -3.82
C LYS A 180 -15.99 1.20 -4.93
N ARG A 181 -15.67 2.48 -5.13
CA ARG A 181 -14.71 2.94 -6.15
C ARG A 181 -13.32 2.38 -5.85
N VAL A 182 -12.90 2.40 -4.59
CA VAL A 182 -11.65 1.77 -4.13
C VAL A 182 -11.66 0.26 -4.38
N PHE A 183 -12.78 -0.39 -4.12
CA PHE A 183 -12.96 -1.82 -4.39
C PHE A 183 -12.90 -2.12 -5.90
N GLU A 184 -13.65 -1.39 -6.73
CA GLU A 184 -13.69 -1.58 -8.19
C GLU A 184 -12.30 -1.34 -8.81
N PHE A 185 -11.61 -0.28 -8.40
CA PHE A 185 -10.25 0.01 -8.84
C PHE A 185 -9.28 -1.13 -8.45
N THR A 186 -9.26 -1.52 -7.16
CA THR A 186 -8.41 -2.60 -6.68
C THR A 186 -8.71 -3.92 -7.38
N PHE A 187 -10.01 -4.25 -7.54
CA PHE A 187 -10.43 -5.46 -8.25
C PHE A 187 -9.95 -5.46 -9.71
N LYS A 188 -10.07 -4.33 -10.40
CA LYS A 188 -9.58 -4.16 -11.77
C LYS A 188 -8.06 -4.36 -11.84
N MET A 189 -7.30 -3.75 -10.94
CA MET A 189 -5.84 -3.90 -10.89
C MET A 189 -5.40 -5.34 -10.61
N LEU A 190 -6.10 -6.03 -9.69
CA LEU A 190 -5.91 -7.46 -9.42
C LEU A 190 -6.25 -8.33 -10.63
N ALA A 191 -7.29 -7.98 -11.38
CA ALA A 191 -7.73 -8.74 -12.54
C ALA A 191 -6.82 -8.57 -13.77
N GLU A 192 -6.19 -7.43 -13.95
CA GLU A 192 -5.37 -7.06 -15.11
C GLU A 192 -3.86 -7.21 -14.89
N GLY A 193 -3.43 -7.24 -13.63
CA GLY A 193 -2.01 -7.34 -13.25
C GLY A 193 -1.70 -8.54 -12.37
N LYS A 194 -0.48 -8.54 -11.83
CA LYS A 194 -0.02 -9.46 -10.79
C LYS A 194 0.11 -8.71 -9.47
N THR A 195 -0.07 -9.42 -8.37
CA THR A 195 0.31 -8.95 -7.04
C THR A 195 1.75 -9.36 -6.80
N VAL A 196 2.62 -8.39 -6.54
CA VAL A 196 4.07 -8.64 -6.48
C VAL A 196 4.72 -7.89 -5.32
N VAL A 197 5.92 -8.36 -4.96
CA VAL A 197 6.89 -7.62 -4.12
C VAL A 197 8.24 -7.64 -4.83
N PRO A 198 9.09 -6.61 -4.70
CA PRO A 198 10.47 -6.66 -5.16
C PRO A 198 11.28 -7.67 -4.35
N ALA A 199 12.25 -8.35 -4.95
CA ALA A 199 13.17 -9.26 -4.28
C ALA A 199 13.94 -8.59 -3.14
N GLY A 200 14.28 -7.31 -3.30
CA GLY A 200 14.97 -6.49 -2.29
C GLY A 200 14.06 -5.82 -1.26
N GLY A 201 12.77 -6.20 -1.16
CA GLY A 201 11.79 -5.55 -0.29
C GLY A 201 11.06 -4.39 -0.96
N MET A 202 9.95 -3.96 -0.37
CA MET A 202 9.14 -2.85 -0.91
C MET A 202 9.92 -1.53 -0.96
N GLY A 203 10.92 -1.35 -0.10
CA GLY A 203 11.82 -0.20 -0.12
C GLY A 203 12.65 -0.06 -1.40
N ALA A 204 12.83 -1.13 -2.18
CA ALA A 204 13.48 -1.06 -3.49
C ALA A 204 12.74 -0.15 -4.48
N ILE A 205 11.42 -0.02 -4.34
CA ILE A 205 10.59 0.89 -5.15
C ILE A 205 11.03 2.34 -4.93
N THR A 206 11.14 2.75 -3.68
CA THR A 206 11.53 4.13 -3.34
C THR A 206 13.01 4.40 -3.57
N ALA A 207 13.87 3.39 -3.43
CA ALA A 207 15.28 3.47 -3.79
C ALA A 207 15.44 3.74 -5.30
N GLN A 208 14.73 3.00 -6.16
CA GLN A 208 14.74 3.21 -7.60
C GLN A 208 14.25 4.62 -7.99
N LEU A 209 13.15 5.09 -7.37
CA LEU A 209 12.65 6.45 -7.62
C LEU A 209 13.66 7.53 -7.20
N ALA A 210 14.34 7.33 -6.07
CA ALA A 210 15.34 8.26 -5.59
C ALA A 210 16.58 8.29 -6.50
N GLU A 211 17.00 7.15 -7.03
CA GLU A 211 18.09 7.06 -8.01
C GLU A 211 17.71 7.83 -9.28
N ARG A 212 16.52 7.57 -9.84
CA ARG A 212 16.02 8.29 -11.02
C ARG A 212 15.90 9.81 -10.80
N ALA A 213 15.48 10.22 -9.60
CA ALA A 213 15.43 11.64 -9.25
C ALA A 213 16.84 12.26 -9.24
N ARG A 214 17.84 11.57 -8.66
CA ARG A 214 19.23 12.02 -8.67
C ARG A 214 19.81 12.07 -10.08
N ASP A 215 19.51 11.08 -10.91
CA ASP A 215 19.94 11.04 -12.33
C ASP A 215 19.34 12.20 -13.13
N ALA A 216 18.14 12.66 -12.78
CA ALA A 216 17.51 13.85 -13.34
C ALA A 216 18.10 15.16 -12.78
N GLY A 217 18.97 15.13 -11.77
CA GLY A 217 19.63 16.30 -11.19
C GLY A 217 19.06 16.75 -9.84
N VAL A 218 18.08 16.04 -9.26
CA VAL A 218 17.51 16.40 -7.96
C VAL A 218 18.54 16.27 -6.85
N ARG A 219 18.70 17.30 -6.04
CA ARG A 219 19.44 17.26 -4.78
C ARG A 219 18.54 16.69 -3.69
N ILE A 220 18.91 15.58 -3.08
CA ILE A 220 18.16 14.93 -1.99
C ILE A 220 18.93 15.07 -0.70
N GLU A 221 18.37 15.82 0.25
CA GLU A 221 18.91 16.08 1.59
C GLU A 221 18.08 15.33 2.62
N THR A 222 18.68 14.30 3.22
CA THR A 222 18.06 13.51 4.30
C THR A 222 18.42 14.09 5.68
N GLU A 223 17.76 13.62 6.74
CA GLU A 223 17.91 14.12 8.12
C GLU A 223 17.64 15.62 8.25
N THR A 224 16.88 16.18 7.29
CA THR A 224 16.58 17.61 7.18
C THR A 224 15.06 17.81 7.17
N PRO A 225 14.41 18.01 8.34
CA PRO A 225 12.98 18.26 8.40
C PRO A 225 12.65 19.66 7.87
N VAL A 226 11.58 19.76 7.06
CA VAL A 226 10.93 21.04 6.80
C VAL A 226 10.06 21.37 8.01
N GLU A 227 10.36 22.48 8.70
CA GLU A 227 9.71 22.88 9.94
C GLU A 227 8.52 23.83 9.70
N ALA A 228 8.60 24.66 8.65
CA ALA A 228 7.52 25.57 8.26
C ALA A 228 7.60 25.94 6.78
N VAL A 229 6.45 26.34 6.22
CA VAL A 229 6.31 26.89 4.87
C VAL A 229 5.58 28.22 4.97
N ASP A 230 6.22 29.31 4.52
CA ASP A 230 5.55 30.61 4.35
C ASP A 230 4.99 30.70 2.93
N GLN A 231 3.68 30.53 2.80
CA GLN A 231 2.99 30.51 1.52
C GLN A 231 2.97 31.88 0.83
N ALA A 232 3.06 32.98 1.59
CA ALA A 232 3.04 34.33 1.03
C ALA A 232 4.40 34.74 0.48
N ALA A 233 5.47 34.30 1.13
CA ALA A 233 6.84 34.58 0.72
C ALA A 233 7.44 33.46 -0.13
N THR A 234 6.78 32.32 -0.23
CA THR A 234 7.28 31.09 -0.86
C THR A 234 8.64 30.67 -0.29
N THR A 235 8.73 30.63 1.05
CA THR A 235 9.96 30.22 1.74
C THR A 235 9.75 28.96 2.56
N VAL A 236 10.81 28.19 2.71
CA VAL A 236 10.85 26.95 3.50
C VAL A 236 11.83 27.11 4.65
N GLN A 237 11.39 26.78 5.86
CA GLN A 237 12.25 26.77 7.03
C GLN A 237 12.75 25.35 7.31
N ILE A 238 14.06 25.21 7.36
CA ILE A 238 14.77 24.01 7.81
C ILE A 238 15.62 24.35 9.05
N PRO A 239 16.18 23.36 9.77
CA PRO A 239 16.99 23.65 10.95
C PRO A 239 18.14 24.62 10.68
N GLY A 240 18.03 25.83 11.24
CA GLY A 240 19.07 26.87 11.17
C GLY A 240 19.10 27.70 9.88
N GLU A 241 18.19 27.46 8.93
CA GLU A 241 18.18 28.18 7.65
C GLU A 241 16.75 28.41 7.13
N THR A 242 16.59 29.52 6.38
CA THR A 242 15.39 29.78 5.59
C THR A 242 15.79 29.83 4.12
N ILE A 243 15.10 29.06 3.29
CA ILE A 243 15.36 28.91 1.86
C ILE A 243 14.25 29.60 1.10
N ASP A 244 14.62 30.51 0.19
CA ASP A 244 13.72 31.13 -0.76
C ASP A 244 13.54 30.15 -1.95
N ALA A 245 12.31 29.99 -2.45
CA ALA A 245 12.01 29.14 -3.60
C ALA A 245 11.01 29.82 -4.53
N GLU A 246 11.04 29.49 -5.81
CA GLU A 246 10.00 29.91 -6.74
C GLU A 246 8.71 29.12 -6.54
N ALA A 247 8.82 27.83 -6.17
CA ALA A 247 7.70 26.99 -5.82
C ALA A 247 8.06 25.99 -4.71
N VAL A 248 7.05 25.56 -3.95
CA VAL A 248 7.18 24.54 -2.89
C VAL A 248 6.17 23.42 -3.11
N VAL A 249 6.63 22.18 -3.19
CA VAL A 249 5.76 21.00 -3.19
C VAL A 249 5.78 20.35 -1.81
N VAL A 250 4.66 20.39 -1.10
CA VAL A 250 4.51 19.74 0.22
C VAL A 250 4.06 18.30 -0.01
N ALA A 251 5.03 17.38 0.08
CA ALA A 251 4.85 15.94 -0.14
C ALA A 251 5.00 15.12 1.16
N ALA A 252 4.71 15.74 2.29
CA ALA A 252 4.78 15.17 3.62
C ALA A 252 3.58 14.23 3.90
N ASP A 253 3.63 13.49 5.03
CA ASP A 253 2.47 12.74 5.50
C ASP A 253 1.27 13.69 5.76
N PRO A 254 0.02 13.17 5.75
CA PRO A 254 -1.16 14.02 5.81
C PRO A 254 -1.20 14.96 7.01
N GLN A 255 -0.77 14.54 8.20
CA GLN A 255 -0.74 15.41 9.37
C GLN A 255 0.28 16.53 9.20
N SER A 256 1.50 16.20 8.80
CA SER A 256 2.55 17.18 8.54
C SER A 256 2.18 18.14 7.40
N ALA A 257 1.58 17.63 6.33
CA ALA A 257 1.13 18.46 5.21
C ALA A 257 0.05 19.47 5.66
N ARG A 258 -0.90 19.03 6.48
CA ARG A 258 -1.91 19.92 7.06
C ARG A 258 -1.30 20.97 7.97
N ASP A 259 -0.34 20.59 8.81
CA ASP A 259 0.34 21.52 9.73
C ASP A 259 1.17 22.55 8.96
N LEU A 260 1.85 22.15 7.87
CA LEU A 260 2.67 23.03 7.02
C LEU A 260 1.84 24.00 6.16
N THR A 261 0.64 23.57 5.72
CA THR A 261 -0.14 24.34 4.75
C THR A 261 -1.42 24.95 5.29
N GLY A 262 -1.94 24.43 6.41
CA GLY A 262 -3.24 24.84 6.96
C GLY A 262 -4.44 24.36 6.15
N VAL A 263 -4.26 23.53 5.12
CA VAL A 263 -5.36 23.02 4.28
C VAL A 263 -6.22 22.03 5.07
N GLY A 264 -7.41 22.46 5.42
CA GLY A 264 -8.31 21.71 6.31
C GLY A 264 -8.93 20.45 5.72
N SER A 265 -9.00 20.33 4.39
CA SER A 265 -9.52 19.17 3.66
C SER A 265 -8.55 17.97 3.63
N ILE A 266 -7.29 18.12 4.01
CA ILE A 266 -6.35 17.00 4.13
C ILE A 266 -6.85 16.04 5.22
N PRO A 267 -7.09 14.75 4.91
CA PRO A 267 -7.58 13.78 5.89
C PRO A 267 -6.48 13.40 6.89
N THR A 268 -6.70 13.65 8.16
CA THR A 268 -5.75 13.31 9.24
C THR A 268 -6.19 12.12 10.10
N GLU A 269 -7.42 11.65 9.92
CA GLU A 269 -7.88 10.39 10.51
C GLU A 269 -7.45 9.22 9.64
N GLY A 270 -6.68 8.32 10.21
CA GLY A 270 -6.08 7.20 9.48
C GLY A 270 -6.48 5.85 10.03
N LEU A 271 -6.38 4.86 9.16
CA LEU A 271 -6.48 3.45 9.50
C LEU A 271 -5.07 2.89 9.66
N GLY A 272 -4.86 2.17 10.75
CA GLY A 272 -3.56 1.59 11.10
C GLY A 272 -3.56 0.07 11.03
N CYS A 273 -2.38 -0.50 11.21
CA CYS A 273 -2.20 -1.93 11.39
C CYS A 273 -0.99 -2.24 12.28
N VAL A 274 -0.97 -3.48 12.76
CA VAL A 274 0.23 -4.07 13.37
C VAL A 274 0.64 -5.26 12.53
N THR A 275 1.88 -5.26 12.06
CA THR A 275 2.48 -6.40 11.35
C THR A 275 3.56 -7.03 12.20
N GLN A 276 3.52 -8.36 12.29
CA GLN A 276 4.53 -9.15 12.96
C GLN A 276 5.24 -10.04 11.94
N HIS A 277 6.54 -9.88 11.87
CA HIS A 277 7.43 -10.71 11.08
C HIS A 277 7.83 -11.90 11.94
N LEU A 278 7.39 -13.09 11.52
CA LEU A 278 7.54 -14.33 12.26
C LEU A 278 8.46 -15.25 11.47
N ALA A 279 9.57 -15.69 12.08
CA ALA A 279 10.35 -16.78 11.53
C ALA A 279 9.68 -18.09 11.90
N VAL A 280 9.62 -19.00 10.92
CA VAL A 280 9.20 -20.40 11.13
C VAL A 280 10.28 -21.33 10.62
N GLN A 281 10.22 -22.60 11.01
CA GLN A 281 11.16 -23.62 10.55
C GLN A 281 11.01 -23.82 9.04
N ALA A 282 12.12 -24.04 8.35
CA ALA A 282 12.16 -24.39 6.94
C ALA A 282 11.30 -25.64 6.65
N GLY A 283 10.51 -25.57 5.57
CA GLY A 283 9.56 -26.63 5.19
C GLY A 283 8.24 -26.60 5.99
N HIS A 284 7.94 -25.51 6.70
CA HIS A 284 6.61 -25.36 7.31
C HIS A 284 5.55 -25.14 6.21
N PRO A 285 4.44 -25.92 6.16
CA PRO A 285 3.49 -25.88 5.05
C PRO A 285 2.84 -24.51 4.77
N LEU A 286 2.79 -23.64 5.77
CA LEU A 286 2.33 -22.25 5.59
C LEU A 286 3.31 -21.46 4.73
N ALA A 287 4.61 -21.63 4.95
CA ALA A 287 5.65 -20.88 4.28
C ALA A 287 5.93 -21.40 2.87
N ASP A 288 5.68 -22.69 2.61
CA ASP A 288 5.72 -23.28 1.27
C ASP A 288 4.61 -22.75 0.34
N SER A 289 3.66 -21.99 0.89
CA SER A 289 2.58 -21.40 0.09
C SER A 289 3.06 -20.13 -0.62
N ASP A 290 2.51 -19.87 -1.79
CA ASP A 290 2.68 -18.64 -2.57
C ASP A 290 1.42 -17.75 -2.55
N ARG A 291 0.48 -18.01 -1.62
CA ARG A 291 -0.79 -17.29 -1.47
C ARG A 291 -0.98 -16.74 -0.07
N ILE A 292 -1.61 -15.58 -0.01
CA ILE A 292 -2.03 -15.00 1.28
C ILE A 292 -3.07 -15.89 1.98
N HIS A 293 -2.94 -16.06 3.28
CA HIS A 293 -3.88 -16.79 4.13
C HIS A 293 -4.81 -15.81 4.82
N LEU A 294 -6.11 -16.04 4.67
CA LEU A 294 -7.20 -15.20 5.18
C LEU A 294 -7.81 -15.85 6.42
N ASN A 295 -7.84 -15.14 7.52
CA ASN A 295 -8.52 -15.61 8.74
C ASN A 295 -10.04 -15.40 8.63
N ALA A 296 -10.74 -16.40 8.12
CA ALA A 296 -12.19 -16.42 8.03
C ALA A 296 -12.88 -16.94 9.30
N GLY A 297 -12.10 -17.38 10.29
CA GLY A 297 -12.59 -17.86 11.59
C GLY A 297 -12.42 -16.87 12.73
N GLY A 298 -11.70 -15.76 12.51
CA GLY A 298 -11.39 -14.74 13.50
C GLY A 298 -10.91 -13.45 12.85
N GLU A 299 -10.47 -12.51 13.68
CA GLU A 299 -10.00 -11.18 13.20
C GLU A 299 -8.52 -10.93 13.50
N VAL A 300 -7.94 -11.69 14.40
CA VAL A 300 -6.53 -11.53 14.82
C VAL A 300 -5.78 -12.85 14.68
N PRO A 301 -4.77 -12.86 13.79
CA PRO A 301 -4.49 -11.86 12.76
C PRO A 301 -5.58 -11.81 11.69
N ASN A 302 -5.67 -10.74 10.91
CA ASN A 302 -6.55 -10.66 9.75
C ASN A 302 -6.08 -11.56 8.63
N THR A 303 -4.77 -11.49 8.35
CA THR A 303 -4.10 -12.25 7.28
C THR A 303 -2.73 -12.72 7.73
N VAL A 304 -2.24 -13.78 7.09
CA VAL A 304 -0.84 -14.21 7.17
C VAL A 304 -0.29 -14.37 5.76
N ALA A 305 0.79 -13.66 5.45
CA ALA A 305 1.47 -13.72 4.16
C ALA A 305 2.75 -14.57 4.26
N PRO A 306 2.93 -15.60 3.44
CA PRO A 306 4.14 -16.41 3.40
C PRO A 306 5.22 -15.71 2.55
N MET A 307 5.95 -14.77 3.15
CA MET A 307 6.83 -13.89 2.38
C MET A 307 7.97 -14.64 1.71
N SER A 308 8.64 -15.56 2.41
CA SER A 308 9.72 -16.38 1.81
C SER A 308 9.21 -17.40 0.79
N GLY A 309 7.97 -17.86 0.90
CA GLY A 309 7.34 -18.71 -0.12
C GLY A 309 7.06 -17.97 -1.44
N VAL A 310 6.93 -16.66 -1.39
CA VAL A 310 6.76 -15.79 -2.56
C VAL A 310 8.09 -15.22 -3.04
N ALA A 311 8.90 -14.74 -2.13
CA ALA A 311 10.20 -14.11 -2.35
C ALA A 311 11.24 -14.75 -1.42
N PRO A 312 11.95 -15.80 -1.87
CA PRO A 312 12.93 -16.49 -1.03
C PRO A 312 14.00 -15.56 -0.44
N GLU A 313 14.29 -14.46 -1.11
CA GLU A 313 15.26 -13.45 -0.69
C GLU A 313 14.87 -12.71 0.61
N TYR A 314 13.63 -12.88 1.08
CA TYR A 314 13.17 -12.26 2.33
C TYR A 314 13.64 -12.97 3.59
N ALA A 315 14.22 -14.17 3.48
CA ALA A 315 14.72 -14.96 4.61
C ALA A 315 16.04 -15.65 4.25
N PRO A 316 16.89 -16.00 5.22
CA PRO A 316 18.05 -16.86 5.00
C PRO A 316 17.61 -18.31 4.67
N ASP A 317 18.49 -19.09 4.03
CA ASP A 317 18.20 -20.43 3.48
C ASP A 317 17.68 -21.45 4.53
N ASP A 318 18.00 -21.28 5.79
CA ASP A 318 17.66 -22.21 6.90
C ASP A 318 16.38 -21.82 7.65
N ARG A 319 15.79 -20.69 7.34
CA ARG A 319 14.60 -20.15 8.00
C ARG A 319 13.59 -19.64 6.96
N GLU A 320 12.37 -19.50 7.38
CA GLU A 320 11.31 -18.94 6.54
C GLU A 320 10.59 -17.79 7.24
N LEU A 321 10.15 -16.83 6.45
CA LEU A 321 9.48 -15.62 6.92
C LEU A 321 7.99 -15.63 6.55
N VAL A 322 7.15 -15.45 7.56
CA VAL A 322 5.73 -15.16 7.38
C VAL A 322 5.37 -13.85 8.07
N VAL A 323 4.42 -13.11 7.53
CA VAL A 323 3.98 -11.82 8.07
C VAL A 323 2.52 -11.91 8.49
N ALA A 324 2.26 -11.80 9.79
CA ALA A 324 0.93 -11.74 10.36
C ALA A 324 0.48 -10.29 10.50
N THR A 325 -0.68 -9.94 9.91
CA THR A 325 -1.23 -8.58 9.91
C THR A 325 -2.49 -8.52 10.76
N THR A 326 -2.50 -7.64 11.75
CA THR A 326 -3.67 -7.29 12.56
C THR A 326 -4.12 -5.88 12.19
N LEU A 327 -5.40 -5.69 11.91
CA LEU A 327 -5.96 -4.39 11.52
C LEU A 327 -6.20 -3.49 12.74
N GLY A 328 -6.13 -2.19 12.50
CA GLY A 328 -6.24 -1.16 13.53
C GLY A 328 -4.98 -1.04 14.38
N ALA A 329 -5.11 -0.31 15.48
CA ALA A 329 -4.07 -0.15 16.49
C ALA A 329 -4.56 -0.73 17.82
N PRO A 330 -4.71 -2.07 17.93
CA PRO A 330 -5.27 -2.69 19.12
C PRO A 330 -4.37 -2.42 20.33
N ASP A 331 -5.00 -2.18 21.47
CA ASP A 331 -4.33 -2.02 22.76
C ASP A 331 -3.90 -3.40 23.32
N ARG A 332 -3.17 -4.15 22.50
CA ARG A 332 -2.57 -5.45 22.82
C ARG A 332 -1.06 -5.36 22.70
N SER A 333 -0.36 -6.01 23.59
CA SER A 333 1.10 -6.13 23.50
C SER A 333 1.52 -6.97 22.27
N SER A 334 2.75 -6.80 21.82
CA SER A 334 3.32 -7.61 20.73
C SER A 334 3.29 -9.10 21.07
N THR A 335 3.47 -9.48 22.35
CA THR A 335 3.40 -10.85 22.82
C THR A 335 1.99 -11.44 22.71
N GLU A 336 0.95 -10.67 23.06
CA GLU A 336 -0.45 -11.12 22.94
C GLU A 336 -0.87 -11.29 21.48
N LEU A 337 -0.40 -10.39 20.60
CA LEU A 337 -0.64 -10.52 19.16
C LEU A 337 0.09 -11.72 18.56
N ALA A 338 1.34 -11.97 18.99
CA ALA A 338 2.12 -13.14 18.56
C ALA A 338 1.49 -14.45 19.04
N THR A 339 0.94 -14.46 20.25
CA THR A 339 0.20 -15.62 20.77
C THR A 339 -1.03 -15.89 19.93
N ALA A 340 -1.81 -14.84 19.61
CA ALA A 340 -2.99 -14.98 18.75
C ALA A 340 -2.63 -15.45 17.33
N ALA A 341 -1.51 -14.96 16.76
CA ALA A 341 -1.02 -15.42 15.48
C ALA A 341 -0.60 -16.90 15.52
N ARG A 342 0.12 -17.32 16.57
CA ARG A 342 0.50 -18.72 16.80
C ARG A 342 -0.72 -19.63 16.92
N ASP A 343 -1.72 -19.24 17.70
CA ASP A 343 -2.94 -20.00 17.91
C ASP A 343 -3.73 -20.14 16.60
N ALA A 344 -3.86 -19.08 15.83
CA ALA A 344 -4.51 -19.10 14.53
C ALA A 344 -3.78 -20.03 13.56
N ILE A 345 -2.47 -19.86 13.37
CA ILE A 345 -1.65 -20.69 12.47
C ILE A 345 -1.68 -22.15 12.92
N GLY A 346 -1.53 -22.43 14.22
CA GLY A 346 -1.60 -23.77 14.77
C GLY A 346 -2.95 -24.43 14.56
N SER A 347 -4.05 -23.67 14.60
CA SER A 347 -5.38 -24.19 14.26
C SER A 347 -5.53 -24.51 12.78
N TRP A 348 -4.89 -23.73 11.90
CA TRP A 348 -4.92 -23.95 10.45
C TRP A 348 -4.04 -25.12 10.02
N TYR A 349 -2.92 -25.35 10.71
CA TYR A 349 -1.92 -26.36 10.40
C TYR A 349 -1.64 -27.26 11.62
N PRO A 350 -2.65 -28.02 12.11
CA PRO A 350 -2.47 -28.86 13.29
C PRO A 350 -1.45 -29.99 13.10
N GLU A 351 -1.11 -30.29 11.84
CA GLU A 351 -0.09 -31.27 11.46
C GLU A 351 1.35 -30.75 11.56
N ALA A 352 1.54 -29.42 11.69
CA ALA A 352 2.87 -28.79 11.68
C ALA A 352 3.20 -28.18 13.04
N SER A 353 4.48 -28.26 13.44
CA SER A 353 4.97 -27.67 14.69
C SER A 353 5.27 -26.18 14.55
N LEU A 354 4.85 -25.41 15.53
CA LEU A 354 5.22 -24.02 15.72
C LEU A 354 6.15 -23.79 16.92
N ALA A 355 6.83 -24.87 17.39
CA ALA A 355 7.70 -24.78 18.56
C ALA A 355 8.85 -23.79 18.37
N GLU A 356 9.35 -23.67 17.14
CA GLU A 356 10.45 -22.78 16.74
C GLU A 356 9.96 -21.44 16.16
N MET A 357 8.66 -21.15 16.22
CA MET A 357 8.16 -19.85 15.75
C MET A 357 8.65 -18.73 16.65
N GLU A 358 9.32 -17.76 16.05
CA GLU A 358 9.92 -16.61 16.69
C GLU A 358 9.38 -15.29 16.11
N VAL A 359 9.14 -14.30 16.95
CA VAL A 359 8.83 -12.95 16.53
C VAL A 359 10.14 -12.21 16.29
N LEU A 360 10.49 -11.97 15.04
CA LEU A 360 11.70 -11.23 14.67
C LEU A 360 11.52 -9.73 14.79
N HIS A 361 10.36 -9.24 14.33
CA HIS A 361 10.07 -7.81 14.33
C HIS A 361 8.57 -7.53 14.45
N THR A 362 8.21 -6.39 15.04
CA THR A 362 6.83 -5.89 15.10
C THR A 362 6.79 -4.44 14.67
N HIS A 363 6.11 -4.15 13.58
CA HIS A 363 5.80 -2.79 13.17
C HIS A 363 4.39 -2.41 13.64
N ARG A 364 4.28 -1.30 14.36
CA ARG A 364 3.01 -0.63 14.65
C ARG A 364 2.91 0.60 13.77
N VAL A 365 1.98 0.57 12.85
CA VAL A 365 1.76 1.67 11.89
C VAL A 365 0.41 2.30 12.20
N PRO A 366 0.37 3.38 13.00
CA PRO A 366 -0.89 3.98 13.43
C PRO A 366 -1.66 4.64 12.28
N PHE A 367 -0.94 5.12 11.28
CA PHE A 367 -1.48 5.70 10.05
C PHE A 367 -0.85 5.03 8.83
N SER A 368 -1.50 4.01 8.32
CA SER A 368 -1.08 3.34 7.07
C SER A 368 -1.73 3.98 5.85
N GLN A 369 -3.01 4.34 5.97
CA GLN A 369 -3.80 4.99 4.93
C GLN A 369 -4.91 5.84 5.60
N PHE A 370 -5.42 6.86 4.91
CA PHE A 370 -6.63 7.55 5.39
C PHE A 370 -7.88 6.72 5.08
N ALA A 371 -8.93 6.91 5.88
CA ALA A 371 -10.20 6.24 5.66
C ALA A 371 -10.88 6.77 4.38
N GLN A 372 -11.36 5.87 3.55
CA GLN A 372 -11.96 6.20 2.25
C GLN A 372 -13.45 5.81 2.18
N PRO A 373 -14.34 6.42 3.01
CA PRO A 373 -15.77 6.19 2.91
C PRO A 373 -16.35 6.77 1.61
N PRO A 374 -17.58 6.38 1.22
CA PRO A 374 -18.25 6.99 0.09
C PRO A 374 -18.28 8.52 0.16
N GLY A 375 -17.99 9.17 -0.98
CA GLY A 375 -17.95 10.62 -1.10
C GLY A 375 -16.63 11.28 -0.65
N VAL A 376 -15.67 10.56 -0.08
CA VAL A 376 -14.42 11.17 0.37
C VAL A 376 -13.63 11.78 -0.78
N HIS A 377 -13.61 11.14 -1.95
CA HIS A 377 -12.84 11.59 -3.10
C HIS A 377 -13.30 12.92 -3.68
N GLU A 378 -14.55 13.33 -3.41
CA GLU A 378 -15.08 14.66 -3.77
C GLU A 378 -14.65 15.77 -2.78
N THR A 379 -14.05 15.40 -1.65
CA THR A 379 -13.65 16.32 -0.56
C THR A 379 -12.15 16.37 -0.31
N LEU A 380 -11.39 15.55 -1.01
CA LEU A 380 -9.92 15.60 -0.94
C LEU A 380 -9.41 16.94 -1.47
N PRO A 381 -8.28 17.44 -0.96
CA PRO A 381 -7.71 18.70 -1.43
C PRO A 381 -7.24 18.61 -2.88
N ASP A 382 -7.40 19.71 -3.61
CA ASP A 382 -6.72 19.90 -4.88
C ASP A 382 -5.22 20.18 -4.65
N VAL A 383 -4.41 19.86 -5.62
CA VAL A 383 -2.97 20.13 -5.58
C VAL A 383 -2.66 21.63 -5.37
N ARG A 384 -3.55 22.53 -5.81
CA ARG A 384 -3.43 23.99 -5.71
C ARG A 384 -4.21 24.61 -4.54
N ASP A 385 -4.72 23.81 -3.59
CA ASP A 385 -5.46 24.35 -2.43
C ASP A 385 -4.65 25.25 -1.49
N PRO A 386 -3.32 25.06 -1.29
CA PRO A 386 -2.50 26.05 -0.61
C PRO A 386 -2.44 27.37 -1.40
N SER A 387 -2.27 28.50 -0.70
CA SER A 387 -2.09 29.80 -1.34
C SER A 387 -0.66 30.00 -1.90
N GLY A 388 -0.50 30.94 -2.82
CA GLY A 388 0.78 31.25 -3.42
C GLY A 388 1.30 30.16 -4.36
N ALA A 389 2.62 30.01 -4.42
CA ALA A 389 3.27 28.97 -5.22
C ALA A 389 3.60 27.73 -4.39
N VAL A 390 2.63 27.28 -3.59
CA VAL A 390 2.74 26.08 -2.77
C VAL A 390 1.73 25.03 -3.25
N TYR A 391 2.18 23.79 -3.41
CA TYR A 391 1.41 22.71 -4.00
C TYR A 391 1.43 21.48 -3.08
N LEU A 392 0.37 20.70 -3.12
CA LEU A 392 0.27 19.44 -2.38
C LEU A 392 0.67 18.25 -3.25
N ALA A 393 1.38 17.29 -2.67
CA ALA A 393 1.60 15.99 -3.27
C ALA A 393 1.48 14.89 -2.21
N GLY A 394 0.62 13.92 -2.44
CA GLY A 394 0.38 12.82 -1.51
C GLY A 394 -0.85 12.02 -1.93
N ASP A 395 -0.95 10.78 -1.47
CA ASP A 395 -2.11 9.94 -1.72
C ASP A 395 -3.44 10.61 -1.31
N TYR A 396 -3.39 11.56 -0.38
CA TYR A 396 -4.52 12.35 0.11
C TYR A 396 -5.07 13.39 -0.90
N THR A 397 -4.45 13.57 -2.05
CA THR A 397 -5.01 14.36 -3.15
C THR A 397 -5.65 13.49 -4.24
N HIS A 398 -5.60 12.17 -4.09
CA HIS A 398 -6.09 11.23 -5.09
C HIS A 398 -6.80 10.03 -4.44
N ASP A 399 -6.09 8.96 -4.10
CA ASP A 399 -6.56 7.78 -3.38
C ASP A 399 -5.43 7.20 -2.53
N SER A 400 -5.79 6.56 -1.40
CA SER A 400 -4.79 6.02 -0.48
C SER A 400 -4.20 4.71 -1.01
N SER A 401 -3.31 4.82 -2.00
CA SER A 401 -2.58 3.71 -2.61
C SER A 401 -1.19 4.13 -3.09
N ILE A 402 -0.36 3.15 -3.41
CA ILE A 402 0.93 3.38 -4.10
C ILE A 402 0.71 4.11 -5.44
N ASN A 403 -0.36 3.74 -6.17
CA ASN A 403 -0.73 4.38 -7.42
C ASN A 403 -1.12 5.85 -7.22
N GLY A 404 -2.02 6.10 -6.26
CA GLY A 404 -2.50 7.46 -5.97
C GLY A 404 -1.38 8.38 -5.50
N ALA A 405 -0.44 7.87 -4.69
CA ALA A 405 0.72 8.65 -4.27
C ALA A 405 1.62 9.05 -5.46
N MET A 406 1.91 8.13 -6.38
CA MET A 406 2.73 8.43 -7.57
C MET A 406 1.99 9.36 -8.52
N GLU A 407 0.69 9.14 -8.76
CA GLU A 407 -0.14 10.01 -9.63
C GLU A 407 -0.21 11.43 -9.09
N SER A 408 -0.38 11.58 -7.78
CA SER A 408 -0.36 12.87 -7.10
C SER A 408 0.96 13.62 -7.29
N GLY A 409 2.10 12.92 -7.20
CA GLY A 409 3.41 13.52 -7.46
C GLY A 409 3.53 14.09 -8.87
N LEU A 410 3.09 13.34 -9.88
CA LEU A 410 3.06 13.83 -11.26
C LEU A 410 2.11 15.02 -11.45
N THR A 411 0.93 14.96 -10.81
CA THR A 411 -0.05 16.05 -10.88
C THR A 411 0.52 17.34 -10.28
N ALA A 412 1.23 17.24 -9.15
CA ALA A 412 1.90 18.38 -8.53
C ALA A 412 3.00 18.97 -9.42
N ALA A 413 3.83 18.13 -10.03
CA ALA A 413 4.88 18.60 -10.97
C ALA A 413 4.28 19.35 -12.15
N ARG A 414 3.21 18.81 -12.76
CA ARG A 414 2.49 19.47 -13.85
C ARG A 414 1.89 20.81 -13.43
N ALA A 415 1.28 20.87 -12.23
CA ALA A 415 0.71 22.10 -11.71
C ALA A 415 1.76 23.20 -11.55
N VAL A 416 2.94 22.87 -11.02
CA VAL A 416 4.09 23.82 -10.94
C VAL A 416 4.51 24.27 -12.33
N GLY A 417 4.70 23.35 -13.29
CA GLY A 417 5.10 23.67 -14.65
C GLY A 417 4.11 24.58 -15.37
N GLU A 418 2.80 24.31 -15.26
CA GLU A 418 1.73 25.12 -15.86
C GLU A 418 1.68 26.56 -15.30
N ASP A 419 1.95 26.73 -14.00
CA ASP A 419 1.83 28.00 -13.31
C ASP A 419 3.13 28.84 -13.40
N ARG A 420 4.27 28.25 -13.84
CA ARG A 420 5.58 28.87 -13.91
C ARG A 420 6.11 29.11 -15.35
N HIS A 421 5.50 28.49 -16.34
CA HIS A 421 5.74 28.74 -17.76
C HIS A 421 4.64 29.61 -18.38
#